data_a8de2a8e8797cbdd79401fea01fe27e4
#
_entry.id   a8de2a8e8797cbdd79401fea01fe27e4
#
_cell.length_a   1.000
_cell.length_b   1.000
_cell.length_c   1.000
_cell.angle_alpha   90.00
_cell.angle_beta   90.00
_cell.angle_gamma   90.00
#
_symmetry.space_group_name_H-M   'P 1'
#
loop_
_entity.id
_entity.type
_entity.pdbx_description
1 polymer ?
#
loop_
_entity_poly.entity_id
_entity_poly.type
_entity_poly.pdbx_seq_one_letter_code
_entity_poly.pdbx_strand_id
1 'polypeptide(L)'
;MALRADWQRDLKRAHEELGFQHVRFHGLLSDDMGVVVHENKKLFYSYFNCDQVFDFLLSIGMKPFVELSFMPRALASGSTTVFKYQGNVTPPKDYKKWSALIQSFISHCVERYGESEISKWFFEVWNEPNLKTFWTGTQHDYFRLYRYTAEAIKTVSGSFKVGGPATAKGEWIEDFVDFCENHDVPADFVSTHYYQNDGYERDGELEVQLFESQRGIMREIAQNTRSYARNRPVYFTEWNTSSSEFDPLHDEPYAAAAVASTVMEANGLVEGYSFWTFSDIFEESYFPSLPFHGGFGLLTLHGIPKPAYRTFELLHDLGDSQLLVDGLHETVDCSMIKKDSSVTVLLTNHTTPGHSIETEEIEIRLENAGKPIEARIRRVDDEHANAKRVWEEMGQPEYLSPKDVERLEEASQLVSEKQSVESIDGSIVLKTTLPAHGVAAITIDFKAQ
;
A
#
# COMPACT_ATOMS: atom_id res chain seq x y z
N MET A 1 -2.40 -2.51 -17.05
CA MET A 1 -3.10 -3.49 -16.18
C MET A 1 -4.51 -3.08 -15.82
N ALA A 2 -4.79 -1.88 -15.39
CA ALA A 2 -6.11 -1.46 -14.89
C ALA A 2 -7.30 -1.66 -15.85
N LEU A 3 -7.04 -1.89 -17.14
CA LEU A 3 -8.04 -2.26 -18.15
C LEU A 3 -8.31 -3.77 -18.25
N ARG A 4 -7.59 -4.62 -17.51
CA ARG A 4 -7.76 -6.07 -17.52
C ARG A 4 -8.90 -6.49 -16.58
N ALA A 5 -9.72 -7.42 -17.04
CA ALA A 5 -10.88 -7.91 -16.27
C ALA A 5 -10.47 -8.66 -14.98
N ASP A 6 -9.37 -9.39 -15.00
CA ASP A 6 -8.84 -10.09 -13.83
C ASP A 6 -8.28 -9.11 -12.78
N TRP A 7 -7.53 -8.09 -13.17
CA TRP A 7 -7.07 -7.02 -12.29
C TRP A 7 -8.27 -6.28 -11.65
N GLN A 8 -9.30 -5.98 -12.44
CA GLN A 8 -10.51 -5.32 -11.96
C GLN A 8 -11.29 -6.18 -10.96
N ARG A 9 -11.39 -7.49 -11.22
CA ARG A 9 -12.00 -8.46 -10.29
C ARG A 9 -11.25 -8.48 -8.94
N ASP A 10 -9.93 -8.57 -9.00
CA ASP A 10 -9.08 -8.64 -7.80
C ASP A 10 -9.13 -7.33 -7.00
N LEU A 11 -9.14 -6.17 -7.67
CA LEU A 11 -9.28 -4.89 -6.99
C LEU A 11 -10.65 -4.73 -6.32
N LYS A 12 -11.72 -5.16 -7.00
CA LYS A 12 -13.06 -5.15 -6.42
C LYS A 12 -13.11 -6.01 -5.17
N ARG A 13 -12.54 -7.22 -5.22
CA ARG A 13 -12.44 -8.11 -4.07
C ARG A 13 -11.66 -7.47 -2.91
N ALA A 14 -10.49 -6.90 -3.19
CA ALA A 14 -9.68 -6.23 -2.18
C ALA A 14 -10.41 -5.04 -1.55
N HIS A 15 -11.17 -4.28 -2.33
CA HIS A 15 -12.01 -3.20 -1.81
C HIS A 15 -13.11 -3.73 -0.87
N GLU A 16 -13.84 -4.78 -1.27
CA GLU A 16 -14.96 -5.34 -0.53
C GLU A 16 -14.52 -6.06 0.77
N GLU A 17 -13.41 -6.82 0.72
CA GLU A 17 -12.94 -7.63 1.84
C GLU A 17 -11.99 -6.84 2.78
N LEU A 18 -11.17 -5.93 2.25
CA LEU A 18 -10.14 -5.22 3.03
C LEU A 18 -10.49 -3.76 3.31
N GLY A 19 -11.58 -3.24 2.73
CA GLY A 19 -12.04 -1.87 2.94
C GLY A 19 -11.17 -0.79 2.31
N PHE A 20 -10.30 -1.11 1.36
CA PHE A 20 -9.46 -0.13 0.68
C PHE A 20 -10.30 0.92 -0.05
N GLN A 21 -10.02 2.20 0.20
CA GLN A 21 -10.83 3.31 -0.31
C GLN A 21 -10.26 3.90 -1.60
N HIS A 22 -8.95 3.83 -1.79
CA HIS A 22 -8.24 4.43 -2.90
C HIS A 22 -7.33 3.39 -3.58
N VAL A 23 -7.04 3.64 -4.84
CA VAL A 23 -6.01 2.91 -5.58
C VAL A 23 -5.12 3.90 -6.32
N ARG A 24 -3.81 3.67 -6.23
CA ARG A 24 -2.75 4.37 -6.96
C ARG A 24 -2.10 3.41 -7.95
N PHE A 25 -1.74 3.89 -9.12
CA PHE A 25 -1.07 3.09 -10.16
C PHE A 25 -0.28 3.99 -11.11
N HIS A 26 0.76 3.43 -11.69
CA HIS A 26 1.64 4.11 -12.64
C HIS A 26 1.05 4.28 -14.02
N GLY A 27 1.61 5.22 -14.76
CA GLY A 27 1.56 5.23 -16.22
C GLY A 27 0.24 5.68 -16.85
N LEU A 28 -0.62 6.39 -16.11
CA LEU A 28 -1.90 6.88 -16.64
C LEU A 28 -1.75 7.72 -17.92
N LEU A 29 -0.63 8.44 -18.06
CA LEU A 29 -0.34 9.31 -19.21
C LEU A 29 0.63 8.67 -20.22
N SER A 30 1.03 7.42 -20.02
CA SER A 30 1.93 6.69 -20.90
C SER A 30 1.33 6.48 -22.30
N ASP A 31 2.20 6.25 -23.29
CA ASP A 31 1.79 6.13 -24.70
C ASP A 31 0.81 4.99 -24.98
N ASP A 32 0.87 3.89 -24.21
CA ASP A 32 -0.06 2.76 -24.30
C ASP A 32 -1.48 3.09 -23.85
N MET A 33 -1.66 4.13 -23.01
CA MET A 33 -2.96 4.67 -22.66
C MET A 33 -3.55 5.57 -23.77
N GLY A 34 -2.76 5.95 -24.77
CA GLY A 34 -3.20 6.72 -25.92
C GLY A 34 -3.66 8.15 -25.60
N VAL A 35 -3.25 8.70 -24.47
CA VAL A 35 -3.70 10.03 -23.99
C VAL A 35 -3.25 11.15 -24.91
N VAL A 36 -2.03 11.06 -25.46
CA VAL A 36 -1.49 12.08 -26.34
C VAL A 36 -1.17 11.48 -27.70
N VAL A 37 -1.86 11.94 -28.73
CA VAL A 37 -1.64 11.56 -30.11
C VAL A 37 -1.02 12.73 -30.86
N HIS A 38 0.12 12.49 -31.54
CA HIS A 38 0.79 13.48 -32.36
C HIS A 38 0.59 13.15 -33.83
N GLU A 39 -0.25 13.93 -34.50
CA GLU A 39 -0.54 13.76 -35.93
C GLU A 39 -0.47 15.11 -36.65
N ASN A 40 0.15 15.12 -37.83
CA ASN A 40 0.28 16.31 -38.69
C ASN A 40 0.82 17.55 -37.95
N LYS A 41 1.83 17.37 -37.07
CA LYS A 41 2.43 18.41 -36.20
C LYS A 41 1.47 19.02 -35.16
N LYS A 42 0.32 18.40 -34.91
CA LYS A 42 -0.63 18.80 -33.88
C LYS A 42 -0.71 17.71 -32.80
N LEU A 43 -0.95 18.16 -31.58
CA LEU A 43 -1.27 17.28 -30.45
C LEU A 43 -2.79 17.17 -30.35
N PHE A 44 -3.26 15.94 -30.19
CA PHE A 44 -4.64 15.61 -29.86
C PHE A 44 -4.65 14.86 -28.56
N TYR A 45 -5.66 15.07 -27.74
CA TYR A 45 -5.84 14.38 -26.46
C TYR A 45 -7.04 13.43 -26.55
N SER A 46 -6.86 12.22 -26.01
CA SER A 46 -7.92 11.22 -25.89
C SER A 46 -7.87 10.63 -24.50
N TYR A 47 -8.94 10.74 -23.75
CA TYR A 47 -9.03 10.26 -22.37
C TYR A 47 -9.85 8.98 -22.23
N PHE A 48 -10.21 8.34 -23.36
CA PHE A 48 -11.11 7.19 -23.38
C PHE A 48 -10.63 6.04 -22.48
N ASN A 49 -9.35 5.70 -22.51
CA ASN A 49 -8.79 4.65 -21.67
C ASN A 49 -8.73 5.07 -20.19
N CYS A 50 -8.44 6.34 -19.89
CA CYS A 50 -8.51 6.87 -18.54
C CYS A 50 -9.96 6.81 -18.00
N ASP A 51 -10.95 7.16 -18.83
CA ASP A 51 -12.36 7.08 -18.50
C ASP A 51 -12.76 5.64 -18.14
N GLN A 52 -12.32 4.65 -18.91
CA GLN A 52 -12.62 3.23 -18.61
C GLN A 52 -12.07 2.80 -17.23
N VAL A 53 -10.89 3.27 -16.86
CA VAL A 53 -10.32 3.00 -15.54
C VAL A 53 -11.14 3.69 -14.44
N PHE A 54 -11.43 4.98 -14.60
CA PHE A 54 -12.14 5.75 -13.57
C PHE A 54 -13.60 5.34 -13.46
N ASP A 55 -14.28 5.05 -14.57
CA ASP A 55 -15.65 4.53 -14.58
C ASP A 55 -15.72 3.21 -13.77
N PHE A 56 -14.77 2.32 -13.97
CA PHE A 56 -14.68 1.09 -13.18
C PHE A 56 -14.47 1.38 -11.69
N LEU A 57 -13.47 2.20 -11.32
CA LEU A 57 -13.19 2.53 -9.91
C LEU A 57 -14.42 3.12 -9.22
N LEU A 58 -15.06 4.09 -9.85
CA LEU A 58 -16.26 4.73 -9.30
C LEU A 58 -17.44 3.75 -9.21
N SER A 59 -17.56 2.80 -10.15
CA SER A 59 -18.63 1.80 -10.14
C SER A 59 -18.56 0.84 -8.96
N ILE A 60 -17.37 0.61 -8.41
CA ILE A 60 -17.16 -0.21 -7.21
C ILE A 60 -17.05 0.61 -5.92
N GLY A 61 -17.18 1.96 -5.98
CA GLY A 61 -17.11 2.83 -4.82
C GLY A 61 -15.72 3.34 -4.45
N MET A 62 -14.67 2.91 -5.16
CA MET A 62 -13.30 3.37 -4.93
C MET A 62 -13.02 4.75 -5.54
N LYS A 63 -11.99 5.40 -5.03
CA LYS A 63 -11.48 6.67 -5.55
C LYS A 63 -10.06 6.51 -6.09
N PRO A 64 -9.72 7.15 -7.21
CA PRO A 64 -8.35 7.16 -7.67
C PRO A 64 -7.48 8.08 -6.80
N PHE A 65 -6.27 7.62 -6.49
CA PHE A 65 -5.15 8.44 -6.10
C PHE A 65 -4.29 8.60 -7.35
N VAL A 66 -4.51 9.67 -8.09
CA VAL A 66 -4.05 9.82 -9.48
C VAL A 66 -2.58 10.18 -9.50
N GLU A 67 -1.71 9.24 -9.88
CA GLU A 67 -0.33 9.51 -10.20
C GLU A 67 -0.21 10.06 -11.64
N LEU A 68 0.29 11.27 -11.78
CA LEU A 68 0.44 11.94 -13.08
C LEU A 68 1.77 11.57 -13.71
N SER A 69 1.86 10.35 -14.26
CA SER A 69 3.00 9.75 -14.96
C SER A 69 2.54 8.84 -16.11
N PHE A 70 3.41 8.33 -16.95
CA PHE A 70 4.73 8.82 -17.29
C PHE A 70 4.65 9.83 -18.43
N MET A 71 5.82 10.37 -18.88
CA MET A 71 5.84 11.42 -19.90
C MET A 71 5.39 10.87 -21.26
N PRO A 72 4.33 11.39 -21.88
CA PRO A 72 4.00 11.03 -23.25
C PRO A 72 5.18 11.33 -24.19
N ARG A 73 5.57 10.38 -25.05
CA ARG A 73 6.70 10.54 -25.99
C ARG A 73 6.63 11.83 -26.81
N ALA A 74 5.42 12.23 -27.17
CA ALA A 74 5.18 13.48 -27.90
C ALA A 74 5.65 14.72 -27.13
N LEU A 75 5.69 14.69 -25.80
CA LEU A 75 6.13 15.78 -24.92
C LEU A 75 7.54 15.57 -24.35
N ALA A 76 8.09 14.38 -24.40
CA ALA A 76 9.35 13.97 -23.78
C ALA A 76 10.57 14.68 -24.41
N SER A 77 11.55 15.02 -23.58
CA SER A 77 12.84 15.61 -24.02
C SER A 77 13.84 14.55 -24.50
N GLY A 78 13.63 13.29 -24.16
CA GLY A 78 14.47 12.15 -24.49
C GLY A 78 13.68 10.87 -24.70
N SER A 79 14.39 9.73 -24.81
CA SER A 79 13.80 8.43 -25.12
C SER A 79 14.03 7.36 -24.06
N THR A 80 14.58 7.71 -22.90
CA THR A 80 14.79 6.77 -21.79
C THR A 80 13.44 6.32 -21.23
N THR A 81 13.27 5.01 -21.08
CA THR A 81 12.02 4.41 -20.62
C THR A 81 12.28 3.43 -19.49
N VAL A 82 11.25 3.17 -18.69
CA VAL A 82 11.20 2.19 -17.64
C VAL A 82 10.07 1.19 -17.91
N PHE A 83 10.15 0.03 -17.31
CA PHE A 83 9.19 -1.05 -17.39
C PHE A 83 8.95 -1.60 -18.80
N LYS A 84 8.27 -2.73 -18.86
CA LYS A 84 7.97 -3.44 -20.10
C LYS A 84 7.07 -2.63 -21.02
N TYR A 85 6.17 -1.81 -20.50
CA TYR A 85 5.31 -0.92 -21.30
C TYR A 85 5.97 0.38 -21.73
N GLN A 86 7.28 0.53 -21.45
CA GLN A 86 8.12 1.63 -21.94
C GLN A 86 7.64 3.03 -21.51
N GLY A 87 7.28 3.18 -20.22
CA GLY A 87 7.00 4.50 -19.64
C GLY A 87 8.18 5.43 -19.78
N ASN A 88 8.02 6.60 -20.43
CA ASN A 88 9.12 7.53 -20.64
C ASN A 88 9.40 8.36 -19.40
N VAL A 89 10.66 8.34 -18.94
CA VAL A 89 11.09 8.93 -17.65
C VAL A 89 11.92 10.22 -17.84
N THR A 90 11.84 10.83 -19.00
CA THR A 90 12.57 12.09 -19.27
C THR A 90 11.70 13.31 -18.96
N PRO A 91 12.29 14.47 -18.58
CA PRO A 91 11.57 15.72 -18.44
C PRO A 91 10.79 16.12 -19.69
N PRO A 92 9.76 16.95 -19.59
CA PRO A 92 9.11 17.48 -20.77
C PRO A 92 10.05 18.43 -21.52
N LYS A 93 10.07 18.37 -22.85
CA LYS A 93 10.79 19.35 -23.67
C LYS A 93 10.18 20.75 -23.63
N ASP A 94 8.92 20.84 -23.21
CA ASP A 94 8.15 22.08 -23.07
C ASP A 94 7.17 21.96 -21.91
N TYR A 95 7.49 22.60 -20.80
CA TYR A 95 6.67 22.57 -19.59
C TYR A 95 5.30 23.22 -19.76
N LYS A 96 5.15 24.18 -20.68
CA LYS A 96 3.83 24.78 -20.99
C LYS A 96 2.90 23.80 -21.70
N LYS A 97 3.45 22.94 -22.57
CA LYS A 97 2.69 21.87 -23.22
C LYS A 97 2.29 20.78 -22.23
N TRP A 98 3.16 20.44 -21.29
CA TRP A 98 2.85 19.55 -20.18
C TRP A 98 1.71 20.14 -19.33
N SER A 99 1.82 21.40 -18.90
CA SER A 99 0.78 22.11 -18.14
C SER A 99 -0.55 22.12 -18.91
N ALA A 100 -0.54 22.35 -20.22
CA ALA A 100 -1.74 22.33 -21.05
C ALA A 100 -2.39 20.93 -21.12
N LEU A 101 -1.61 19.87 -21.17
CA LEU A 101 -2.10 18.48 -21.08
C LEU A 101 -2.79 18.25 -19.73
N ILE A 102 -2.11 18.60 -18.62
CA ILE A 102 -2.67 18.43 -17.27
C ILE A 102 -3.97 19.22 -17.11
N GLN A 103 -3.98 20.50 -17.50
CA GLN A 103 -5.19 21.33 -17.43
C GLN A 103 -6.34 20.71 -18.25
N SER A 104 -6.06 20.25 -19.46
CA SER A 104 -7.05 19.60 -20.32
C SER A 104 -7.59 18.31 -19.71
N PHE A 105 -6.70 17.47 -19.14
CA PHE A 105 -7.07 16.22 -18.48
C PHE A 105 -7.97 16.48 -17.26
N ILE A 106 -7.59 17.39 -16.38
CA ILE A 106 -8.38 17.72 -15.19
C ILE A 106 -9.73 18.34 -15.59
N SER A 107 -9.75 19.22 -16.58
CA SER A 107 -11.00 19.81 -17.10
C SER A 107 -11.94 18.74 -17.66
N HIS A 108 -11.41 17.77 -18.41
CA HIS A 108 -12.17 16.62 -18.89
C HIS A 108 -12.76 15.78 -17.73
N CYS A 109 -11.96 15.49 -16.69
CA CYS A 109 -12.47 14.79 -15.51
C CYS A 109 -13.61 15.55 -14.83
N VAL A 110 -13.50 16.88 -14.70
CA VAL A 110 -14.57 17.72 -14.15
C VAL A 110 -15.82 17.70 -15.03
N GLU A 111 -15.66 17.82 -16.33
CA GLU A 111 -16.77 17.76 -17.29
C GLU A 111 -17.51 16.41 -17.23
N ARG A 112 -16.78 15.31 -17.06
CA ARG A 112 -17.34 13.97 -17.04
C ARG A 112 -17.92 13.57 -15.69
N TYR A 113 -17.22 13.82 -14.59
CA TYR A 113 -17.56 13.31 -13.25
C TYR A 113 -18.09 14.38 -12.30
N GLY A 114 -17.95 15.64 -12.63
CA GLY A 114 -18.34 16.77 -11.80
C GLY A 114 -17.29 17.16 -10.76
N GLU A 115 -17.23 18.46 -10.45
CA GLU A 115 -16.25 19.03 -9.52
C GLU A 115 -16.35 18.41 -8.11
N SER A 116 -17.57 18.14 -7.63
CA SER A 116 -17.81 17.51 -6.32
C SER A 116 -17.22 16.10 -6.21
N GLU A 117 -17.14 15.35 -7.29
CA GLU A 117 -16.48 14.05 -7.28
C GLU A 117 -14.95 14.20 -7.34
N ILE A 118 -14.45 15.04 -8.25
CA ILE A 118 -13.01 15.27 -8.42
C ILE A 118 -12.36 15.86 -7.15
N SER A 119 -13.08 16.65 -6.37
CA SER A 119 -12.55 17.19 -5.10
C SER A 119 -12.24 16.13 -4.03
N LYS A 120 -12.73 14.89 -4.22
CA LYS A 120 -12.41 13.74 -3.35
C LYS A 120 -11.13 13.02 -3.76
N TRP A 121 -10.65 13.24 -4.99
CA TRP A 121 -9.46 12.59 -5.54
C TRP A 121 -8.20 13.29 -5.07
N PHE A 122 -7.08 12.57 -5.18
CA PHE A 122 -5.74 13.11 -4.96
C PHE A 122 -4.97 13.08 -6.28
N PHE A 123 -4.17 14.12 -6.51
CA PHE A 123 -3.31 14.21 -7.68
C PHE A 123 -1.85 14.26 -7.22
N GLU A 124 -1.15 13.20 -7.45
CA GLU A 124 0.27 13.05 -7.13
C GLU A 124 1.11 13.32 -8.38
N VAL A 125 2.20 14.07 -8.21
CA VAL A 125 3.01 14.45 -9.35
C VAL A 125 4.21 13.52 -9.47
N TRP A 126 4.15 12.62 -10.46
CA TRP A 126 5.22 11.70 -10.82
C TRP A 126 5.39 10.52 -9.84
N ASN A 127 6.43 9.70 -10.09
CA ASN A 127 6.87 8.56 -9.28
C ASN A 127 8.38 8.61 -9.09
N GLU A 128 8.85 8.56 -7.85
CA GLU A 128 10.25 8.41 -7.42
C GLU A 128 11.27 9.24 -8.21
N PRO A 129 11.09 10.56 -8.32
CA PRO A 129 11.95 11.41 -9.12
C PRO A 129 13.38 11.52 -8.58
N ASN A 130 13.66 11.03 -7.39
CA ASN A 130 15.00 10.93 -6.82
C ASN A 130 15.78 9.73 -7.38
N LEU A 131 15.12 8.74 -7.97
CA LEU A 131 15.75 7.58 -8.61
C LEU A 131 15.97 7.82 -10.10
N LYS A 132 17.19 7.53 -10.58
CA LYS A 132 17.53 7.67 -12.01
C LYS A 132 16.74 6.73 -12.92
N THR A 133 16.23 5.65 -12.39
CA THR A 133 15.32 4.73 -13.07
C THR A 133 14.02 5.43 -13.50
N PHE A 134 13.49 6.32 -12.65
CA PHE A 134 12.20 6.98 -12.87
C PHE A 134 12.28 8.44 -13.30
N TRP A 135 13.48 9.07 -13.21
CA TRP A 135 13.64 10.45 -13.60
C TRP A 135 15.06 10.75 -14.07
N THR A 136 15.22 11.10 -15.36
CA THR A 136 16.54 11.42 -15.91
C THR A 136 16.97 12.87 -15.67
N GLY A 137 16.04 13.72 -15.24
CA GLY A 137 16.31 15.11 -14.89
C GLY A 137 17.01 15.26 -13.53
N THR A 138 17.19 16.52 -13.12
CA THR A 138 17.65 16.90 -11.78
C THR A 138 16.48 17.07 -10.81
N GLN A 139 16.75 17.21 -9.51
CA GLN A 139 15.75 17.62 -8.51
C GLN A 139 15.07 18.94 -8.90
N HIS A 140 15.85 19.92 -9.38
CA HIS A 140 15.29 21.21 -9.85
C HIS A 140 14.35 21.04 -11.04
N ASP A 141 14.66 20.15 -11.98
CA ASP A 141 13.77 19.84 -13.12
C ASP A 141 12.47 19.21 -12.63
N TYR A 142 12.53 18.36 -11.59
CA TYR A 142 11.34 17.79 -10.99
C TYR A 142 10.51 18.84 -10.25
N PHE A 143 11.12 19.69 -9.43
CA PHE A 143 10.40 20.78 -8.76
C PHE A 143 9.74 21.73 -9.75
N ARG A 144 10.38 21.96 -10.89
CA ARG A 144 9.78 22.70 -11.99
C ARG A 144 8.57 21.94 -12.60
N LEU A 145 8.67 20.63 -12.82
CA LEU A 145 7.56 19.81 -13.29
C LEU A 145 6.39 19.89 -12.31
N TYR A 146 6.67 19.73 -11.02
CA TYR A 146 5.70 19.82 -9.95
C TYR A 146 4.95 21.16 -9.99
N ARG A 147 5.68 22.26 -10.02
CA ARG A 147 5.10 23.62 -10.10
C ARG A 147 4.13 23.76 -11.27
N TYR A 148 4.57 23.43 -12.48
CA TYR A 148 3.72 23.54 -13.67
C TYR A 148 2.47 22.64 -13.58
N THR A 149 2.58 21.49 -12.96
CA THR A 149 1.47 20.55 -12.73
C THR A 149 0.50 21.09 -11.69
N ALA A 150 1.00 21.50 -10.53
CA ALA A 150 0.18 22.03 -9.44
C ALA A 150 -0.59 23.29 -9.85
N GLU A 151 0.09 24.24 -10.52
CA GLU A 151 -0.53 25.47 -11.04
C GLU A 151 -1.62 25.13 -12.08
N ALA A 152 -1.39 24.14 -12.96
CA ALA A 152 -2.39 23.70 -13.95
C ALA A 152 -3.65 23.12 -13.29
N ILE A 153 -3.48 22.27 -12.26
CA ILE A 153 -4.60 21.70 -11.51
C ILE A 153 -5.39 22.80 -10.80
N LYS A 154 -4.69 23.69 -10.09
CA LYS A 154 -5.31 24.80 -9.34
C LYS A 154 -5.97 25.84 -10.24
N THR A 155 -5.56 25.95 -11.50
CA THR A 155 -6.24 26.79 -12.50
C THR A 155 -7.65 26.26 -12.84
N VAL A 156 -7.86 24.94 -12.79
CA VAL A 156 -9.17 24.33 -13.02
C VAL A 156 -10.07 24.51 -11.80
N SER A 157 -9.58 24.13 -10.61
CA SER A 157 -10.25 24.42 -9.33
C SER A 157 -9.24 24.48 -8.18
N GLY A 158 -9.35 25.52 -7.35
CA GLY A 158 -8.54 25.66 -6.13
C GLY A 158 -8.81 24.60 -5.08
N SER A 159 -9.93 23.87 -5.17
CA SER A 159 -10.33 22.83 -4.21
C SER A 159 -9.65 21.48 -4.45
N PHE A 160 -9.06 21.24 -5.62
CA PHE A 160 -8.44 19.95 -5.95
C PHE A 160 -7.12 19.76 -5.21
N LYS A 161 -6.90 18.54 -4.69
CA LYS A 161 -5.74 18.22 -3.87
C LYS A 161 -4.57 17.79 -4.75
N VAL A 162 -3.46 18.51 -4.69
CA VAL A 162 -2.21 18.18 -5.38
C VAL A 162 -1.06 18.05 -4.40
N GLY A 163 -0.21 17.05 -4.57
CA GLY A 163 0.95 16.80 -3.69
C GLY A 163 2.04 15.99 -4.35
N GLY A 164 3.03 15.69 -3.57
CA GLY A 164 4.26 14.98 -3.88
C GLY A 164 5.22 15.08 -2.67
N PRO A 165 6.54 14.82 -2.85
CA PRO A 165 7.25 14.58 -4.10
C PRO A 165 7.20 13.13 -4.59
N ALA A 166 6.53 12.20 -3.89
CA ALA A 166 6.48 10.77 -4.21
C ALA A 166 7.86 10.13 -4.37
N THR A 167 8.79 10.53 -3.52
CA THR A 167 10.19 10.07 -3.57
C THR A 167 10.38 8.75 -2.84
N ALA A 168 11.27 7.90 -3.35
CA ALA A 168 11.76 6.74 -2.63
C ALA A 168 12.50 7.15 -1.35
N LYS A 169 12.48 6.27 -0.33
CA LYS A 169 13.31 6.35 0.89
C LYS A 169 13.05 7.57 1.78
N GLY A 170 11.91 8.23 1.64
CA GLY A 170 11.61 9.44 2.43
C GLY A 170 12.51 10.65 2.09
N GLU A 171 13.21 10.62 0.94
CA GLU A 171 14.13 11.69 0.54
C GLU A 171 13.41 12.92 0.00
N TRP A 172 14.11 14.06 -0.06
CA TRP A 172 13.69 15.35 -0.61
C TRP A 172 12.47 16.01 0.05
N ILE A 173 11.93 15.47 1.14
CA ILE A 173 10.68 15.98 1.72
C ILE A 173 10.85 17.44 2.20
N GLU A 174 11.93 17.73 2.95
CA GLU A 174 12.21 19.08 3.44
C GLU A 174 12.48 20.06 2.29
N ASP A 175 13.35 19.68 1.35
CA ASP A 175 13.65 20.47 0.14
C ASP A 175 12.38 20.80 -0.68
N PHE A 176 11.49 19.80 -0.81
CA PHE A 176 10.24 19.97 -1.53
C PHE A 176 9.29 20.95 -0.83
N VAL A 177 9.13 20.80 0.48
CA VAL A 177 8.29 21.70 1.28
C VAL A 177 8.84 23.11 1.25
N ASP A 178 10.16 23.27 1.41
CA ASP A 178 10.84 24.56 1.33
C ASP A 178 10.69 25.21 -0.05
N PHE A 179 10.84 24.40 -1.12
CA PHE A 179 10.59 24.89 -2.48
C PHE A 179 9.17 25.41 -2.65
N CYS A 180 8.17 24.66 -2.21
CA CYS A 180 6.77 25.05 -2.34
C CYS A 180 6.47 26.33 -1.59
N GLU A 181 6.96 26.48 -0.35
CA GLU A 181 6.73 27.69 0.46
C GLU A 181 7.49 28.90 -0.07
N ASN A 182 8.76 28.75 -0.45
CA ASN A 182 9.58 29.85 -0.94
C ASN A 182 9.12 30.40 -2.30
N HIS A 183 8.39 29.60 -3.08
CA HIS A 183 7.93 29.99 -4.42
C HIS A 183 6.42 30.10 -4.54
N ASP A 184 5.69 30.02 -3.43
CA ASP A 184 4.21 30.05 -3.39
C ASP A 184 3.56 29.01 -4.33
N VAL A 185 4.12 27.79 -4.32
CA VAL A 185 3.62 26.66 -5.11
C VAL A 185 2.64 25.82 -4.26
N PRO A 186 1.43 25.54 -4.76
CA PRO A 186 0.48 24.72 -4.01
C PRO A 186 1.00 23.31 -3.71
N ALA A 187 0.87 22.86 -2.45
CA ALA A 187 1.12 21.49 -2.00
C ALA A 187 0.15 21.19 -0.86
N ASP A 188 -0.93 20.45 -1.19
CA ASP A 188 -2.00 20.14 -0.24
C ASP A 188 -1.66 18.95 0.66
N PHE A 189 -0.76 18.09 0.22
CA PHE A 189 -0.25 16.95 0.98
C PHE A 189 1.20 16.65 0.59
N VAL A 190 1.86 15.87 1.44
CA VAL A 190 3.18 15.29 1.19
C VAL A 190 3.02 13.80 0.96
N SER A 191 3.69 13.27 -0.07
CA SER A 191 3.76 11.83 -0.31
C SER A 191 5.19 11.35 -0.48
N THR A 192 5.42 10.11 -0.07
CA THR A 192 6.71 9.44 -0.18
C THR A 192 6.52 7.92 -0.20
N HIS A 193 7.61 7.20 -0.50
CA HIS A 193 7.69 5.75 -0.45
C HIS A 193 8.74 5.31 0.56
N TYR A 194 8.52 4.17 1.17
CA TYR A 194 9.53 3.51 1.98
C TYR A 194 9.26 2.02 2.10
N TYR A 195 10.28 1.22 1.84
CA TYR A 195 10.26 -0.22 2.03
C TYR A 195 11.14 -0.58 3.22
N GLN A 196 10.80 -1.62 3.96
CA GLN A 196 11.51 -1.96 5.18
C GLN A 196 13.01 -2.19 4.95
N ASN A 197 13.41 -2.66 3.76
CA ASN A 197 14.81 -2.85 3.37
C ASN A 197 15.50 -1.58 2.82
N ASP A 198 14.78 -0.47 2.63
CA ASP A 198 15.35 0.76 2.04
C ASP A 198 16.33 1.51 2.95
N GLY A 199 16.33 1.20 4.25
CA GLY A 199 17.19 1.86 5.24
C GLY A 199 18.70 1.67 5.00
N TYR A 200 19.06 0.85 4.03
CA TYR A 200 20.45 0.49 3.73
C TYR A 200 20.81 0.89 2.31
N GLU A 201 21.65 1.90 2.19
CA GLU A 201 22.16 2.48 0.94
C GLU A 201 23.03 1.51 0.12
N ARG A 202 22.78 0.22 0.11
CA ARG A 202 23.67 -0.71 -0.55
C ARG A 202 23.02 -1.31 -1.79
N ASP A 203 23.74 -1.20 -2.91
CA ASP A 203 23.71 -2.15 -4.01
C ASP A 203 24.20 -3.52 -3.47
N GLY A 204 23.38 -4.17 -2.63
CA GLY A 204 23.69 -5.42 -1.97
C GLY A 204 22.67 -6.50 -2.35
N GLU A 205 23.04 -7.73 -2.08
CA GLU A 205 22.12 -8.84 -2.19
C GLU A 205 20.94 -8.63 -1.23
N LEU A 206 19.72 -8.95 -1.65
CA LEU A 206 18.49 -8.78 -0.87
C LEU A 206 18.60 -9.35 0.54
N GLU A 207 19.20 -10.54 0.68
CA GLU A 207 19.40 -11.18 1.99
C GLU A 207 20.20 -10.31 2.97
N VAL A 208 21.21 -9.59 2.48
CA VAL A 208 22.02 -8.68 3.29
C VAL A 208 21.20 -7.46 3.71
N GLN A 209 20.43 -6.89 2.77
CA GLN A 209 19.56 -5.74 3.06
C GLN A 209 18.50 -6.09 4.11
N LEU A 210 17.86 -7.23 3.98
CA LEU A 210 16.86 -7.72 4.93
C LEU A 210 17.46 -8.03 6.30
N PHE A 211 18.65 -8.61 6.35
CA PHE A 211 19.38 -8.87 7.60
C PHE A 211 19.76 -7.57 8.33
N GLU A 212 20.16 -6.54 7.60
CA GLU A 212 20.52 -5.25 8.16
C GLU A 212 19.29 -4.37 8.47
N SER A 213 18.07 -4.75 8.02
CA SER A 213 16.85 -3.99 8.29
C SER A 213 16.53 -3.96 9.79
N GLN A 214 15.81 -2.94 10.24
CA GLN A 214 15.52 -2.73 11.65
C GLN A 214 14.01 -2.76 11.91
N ARG A 215 13.62 -3.45 12.97
CA ARG A 215 12.27 -3.39 13.48
C ARG A 215 11.94 -1.95 13.90
N GLY A 216 10.75 -1.45 13.53
CA GLY A 216 10.33 -0.07 13.84
C GLY A 216 10.84 1.01 12.88
N ILE A 217 11.64 0.66 11.85
CA ILE A 217 12.16 1.65 10.88
C ILE A 217 11.02 2.40 10.17
N MET A 218 9.91 1.72 9.85
CA MET A 218 8.75 2.34 9.19
C MET A 218 8.14 3.45 10.05
N ARG A 219 8.06 3.24 11.35
CA ARG A 219 7.61 4.26 12.31
C ARG A 219 8.56 5.45 12.37
N GLU A 220 9.86 5.19 12.43
CA GLU A 220 10.88 6.24 12.47
C GLU A 220 10.80 7.14 11.24
N ILE A 221 10.71 6.53 10.05
CA ILE A 221 10.59 7.28 8.80
C ILE A 221 9.27 8.04 8.73
N ALA A 222 8.18 7.47 9.22
CA ALA A 222 6.90 8.17 9.29
C ALA A 222 6.98 9.42 10.21
N GLN A 223 7.65 9.31 11.36
CA GLN A 223 7.88 10.43 12.28
C GLN A 223 8.74 11.53 11.64
N ASN A 224 9.83 11.14 10.96
CA ASN A 224 10.70 12.07 10.26
C ASN A 224 9.96 12.79 9.13
N THR A 225 9.24 12.04 8.30
CA THR A 225 8.42 12.59 7.21
C THR A 225 7.36 13.55 7.74
N ARG A 226 6.67 13.19 8.82
CA ARG A 226 5.69 14.08 9.49
C ARG A 226 6.33 15.39 9.97
N SER A 227 7.52 15.32 10.51
CA SER A 227 8.27 16.50 10.96
C SER A 227 8.57 17.45 9.79
N TYR A 228 9.07 16.93 8.67
CA TYR A 228 9.41 17.72 7.48
C TYR A 228 8.16 18.21 6.71
N ALA A 229 7.06 17.45 6.74
CA ALA A 229 5.81 17.84 6.10
C ALA A 229 5.13 19.06 6.74
N ARG A 230 5.57 19.45 7.95
CA ARG A 230 4.99 20.54 8.74
C ARG A 230 3.50 20.27 9.02
N ASN A 231 2.60 21.14 8.54
CA ASN A 231 1.15 20.99 8.76
C ASN A 231 0.43 20.26 7.64
N ARG A 232 1.15 19.68 6.67
CA ARG A 232 0.53 18.97 5.54
C ARG A 232 0.22 17.54 5.91
N PRO A 233 -0.91 16.98 5.43
CA PRO A 233 -1.18 15.55 5.51
C PRO A 233 -0.05 14.74 4.87
N VAL A 234 0.28 13.58 5.44
CA VAL A 234 1.35 12.68 4.98
C VAL A 234 0.76 11.37 4.46
N TYR A 235 1.15 10.99 3.26
CA TYR A 235 0.76 9.74 2.64
C TYR A 235 2.01 8.95 2.23
N PHE A 236 2.07 7.69 2.64
CA PHE A 236 3.02 6.75 2.05
C PHE A 236 2.30 6.08 0.89
N THR A 237 2.62 6.50 -0.33
CA THR A 237 1.92 6.09 -1.54
C THR A 237 2.48 4.81 -2.14
N GLU A 238 3.59 4.31 -1.61
CA GLU A 238 4.07 2.95 -1.74
C GLU A 238 4.78 2.50 -0.47
N TRP A 239 4.56 1.24 -0.08
CA TRP A 239 5.32 0.55 0.95
C TRP A 239 5.14 -0.97 0.86
N ASN A 240 6.13 -1.71 1.30
CA ASN A 240 6.09 -3.17 1.49
C ASN A 240 7.27 -3.56 2.40
N THR A 241 7.46 -4.85 2.63
CA THR A 241 8.61 -5.39 3.39
C THR A 241 9.93 -5.22 2.63
N SER A 242 9.90 -5.32 1.30
CA SER A 242 11.05 -5.02 0.45
C SER A 242 10.63 -4.42 -0.89
N SER A 243 11.55 -3.66 -1.51
CA SER A 243 11.41 -3.12 -2.86
C SER A 243 11.85 -4.11 -3.96
N SER A 244 12.18 -5.33 -3.59
CA SER A 244 12.64 -6.36 -4.52
C SER A 244 11.48 -7.16 -5.08
N GLU A 245 11.27 -7.09 -6.39
CA GLU A 245 10.41 -8.05 -7.09
C GLU A 245 10.99 -9.46 -6.90
N PHE A 246 10.13 -10.44 -6.67
CA PHE A 246 10.51 -11.85 -6.40
C PHE A 246 11.16 -12.10 -5.03
N ASP A 247 10.90 -11.28 -4.03
CA ASP A 247 11.26 -11.59 -2.65
C ASP A 247 10.36 -12.70 -2.09
N PRO A 248 10.90 -13.91 -1.81
CA PRO A 248 10.08 -15.03 -1.34
C PRO A 248 9.33 -14.74 -0.04
N LEU A 249 9.78 -13.76 0.75
CA LEU A 249 9.13 -13.36 2.00
C LEU A 249 7.79 -12.65 1.78
N HIS A 250 7.51 -12.11 0.59
CA HIS A 250 6.20 -11.54 0.25
C HIS A 250 5.07 -12.58 0.30
N ASP A 251 5.39 -13.87 0.11
CA ASP A 251 4.43 -14.96 0.12
C ASP A 251 4.31 -15.67 1.48
N GLU A 252 5.06 -15.21 2.49
CA GLU A 252 5.21 -15.87 3.79
C GLU A 252 4.45 -15.15 4.91
N PRO A 253 4.20 -15.82 6.05
CA PRO A 253 3.66 -15.19 7.26
C PRO A 253 4.51 -14.01 7.77
N TYR A 254 5.80 -13.98 7.44
CA TYR A 254 6.66 -12.84 7.69
C TYR A 254 6.04 -11.52 7.19
N ALA A 255 5.55 -11.49 5.93
CA ALA A 255 4.90 -10.30 5.38
C ALA A 255 3.62 -9.93 6.14
N ALA A 256 2.86 -10.92 6.60
CA ALA A 256 1.66 -10.71 7.41
C ALA A 256 2.00 -10.00 8.73
N ALA A 257 3.01 -10.49 9.45
CA ALA A 257 3.45 -9.91 10.71
C ALA A 257 4.05 -8.50 10.52
N ALA A 258 4.85 -8.30 9.48
CA ALA A 258 5.40 -6.99 9.12
C ALA A 258 4.30 -5.97 8.80
N VAL A 259 3.25 -6.38 8.09
CA VAL A 259 2.08 -5.54 7.79
C VAL A 259 1.36 -5.13 9.07
N ALA A 260 1.04 -6.08 9.96
CA ALA A 260 0.34 -5.78 11.21
C ALA A 260 1.15 -4.81 12.08
N SER A 261 2.45 -5.06 12.28
CA SER A 261 3.34 -4.20 13.05
C SER A 261 3.41 -2.80 12.44
N THR A 262 3.71 -2.69 11.13
CA THR A 262 3.84 -1.39 10.45
C THR A 262 2.57 -0.54 10.52
N VAL A 263 1.40 -1.14 10.25
CA VAL A 263 0.13 -0.39 10.27
C VAL A 263 -0.18 0.12 11.68
N MET A 264 0.06 -0.69 12.70
CA MET A 264 -0.20 -0.28 14.09
C MET A 264 0.80 0.77 14.59
N GLU A 265 2.07 0.66 14.20
CA GLU A 265 3.13 1.63 14.54
C GLU A 265 2.94 3.00 13.85
N ALA A 266 2.37 3.00 12.64
CA ALA A 266 2.13 4.22 11.85
C ALA A 266 0.85 4.96 12.27
N ASN A 267 0.03 4.38 13.14
CA ASN A 267 -1.23 4.99 13.59
C ASN A 267 -1.00 6.38 14.18
N GLY A 268 -1.71 7.38 13.63
CA GLY A 268 -1.58 8.78 14.01
C GLY A 268 -0.36 9.52 13.42
N LEU A 269 0.51 8.85 12.67
CA LEU A 269 1.67 9.48 12.00
C LEU A 269 1.39 9.80 10.53
N VAL A 270 0.51 9.06 9.88
CA VAL A 270 0.16 9.20 8.47
C VAL A 270 -1.35 9.22 8.28
N GLU A 271 -1.82 9.88 7.24
CA GLU A 271 -3.24 9.90 6.84
C GLU A 271 -3.58 8.76 5.88
N GLY A 272 -2.60 8.17 5.23
CA GLY A 272 -2.80 7.03 4.33
C GLY A 272 -1.54 6.23 4.06
N TYR A 273 -1.73 4.93 3.92
CA TYR A 273 -0.71 3.94 3.60
C TYR A 273 -1.18 3.11 2.42
N SER A 274 -0.51 3.22 1.28
CA SER A 274 -0.82 2.47 0.07
C SER A 274 0.15 1.31 -0.10
N PHE A 275 -0.31 0.09 0.15
CA PHE A 275 0.51 -1.10 0.01
C PHE A 275 0.83 -1.40 -1.46
N TRP A 276 2.06 -1.71 -1.76
CA TRP A 276 2.56 -2.09 -3.08
C TRP A 276 2.75 -3.60 -3.20
N THR A 277 1.82 -4.37 -3.81
CA THR A 277 0.57 -4.01 -4.48
C THR A 277 -0.58 -4.92 -4.01
N PHE A 278 -1.81 -4.72 -4.50
CA PHE A 278 -2.92 -5.60 -4.14
C PHE A 278 -2.96 -6.93 -4.92
N SER A 279 -2.28 -7.04 -6.07
CA SER A 279 -2.31 -8.23 -6.93
C SER A 279 -0.99 -8.43 -7.66
N ASP A 280 -0.59 -9.68 -7.86
CA ASP A 280 0.53 -10.09 -8.70
C ASP A 280 0.23 -9.96 -10.20
N ILE A 281 -0.97 -9.53 -10.58
CA ILE A 281 -1.26 -9.06 -11.94
C ILE A 281 -0.61 -7.68 -12.11
N PHE A 282 0.68 -7.71 -12.39
CA PHE A 282 1.60 -6.59 -12.31
C PHE A 282 2.51 -6.56 -13.53
N GLU A 283 2.80 -5.38 -14.11
CA GLU A 283 3.36 -5.27 -15.48
C GLU A 283 4.73 -4.59 -15.55
N GLU A 284 5.45 -4.51 -14.45
CA GLU A 284 6.78 -3.91 -14.49
C GLU A 284 7.79 -4.79 -15.23
N SER A 285 7.79 -6.08 -14.96
CA SER A 285 8.70 -7.04 -15.58
C SER A 285 7.98 -8.04 -16.50
N TYR A 286 7.63 -9.19 -15.99
CA TYR A 286 6.95 -10.26 -16.72
C TYR A 286 6.04 -11.05 -15.79
N PHE A 287 5.11 -11.84 -16.35
CA PHE A 287 4.30 -12.77 -15.58
C PHE A 287 5.05 -14.07 -15.38
N PRO A 288 5.45 -14.39 -14.14
CA PRO A 288 5.98 -15.71 -13.82
C PRO A 288 4.89 -16.76 -13.92
N SER A 289 5.28 -18.03 -14.10
CA SER A 289 4.34 -19.15 -14.16
C SER A 289 3.96 -19.68 -12.79
N LEU A 290 4.84 -19.50 -11.79
CA LEU A 290 4.59 -19.96 -10.42
C LEU A 290 3.57 -19.09 -9.71
N PRO A 291 2.58 -19.68 -9.03
CA PRO A 291 1.57 -18.92 -8.29
C PRO A 291 2.12 -18.17 -7.07
N PHE A 292 3.14 -18.74 -6.42
CA PHE A 292 3.88 -18.11 -5.31
C PHE A 292 5.33 -17.91 -5.76
N HIS A 293 5.62 -16.73 -6.24
CA HIS A 293 6.92 -16.37 -6.83
C HIS A 293 7.59 -15.18 -6.14
N GLY A 294 7.05 -14.76 -4.98
CA GLY A 294 7.56 -13.60 -4.26
C GLY A 294 7.16 -12.25 -4.84
N GLY A 295 6.11 -12.18 -5.67
CA GLY A 295 5.59 -10.92 -6.19
C GLY A 295 5.01 -10.03 -5.09
N PHE A 296 4.91 -8.73 -5.37
CA PHE A 296 4.45 -7.71 -4.41
C PHE A 296 2.97 -7.85 -4.01
N GLY A 297 2.18 -8.58 -4.77
CA GLY A 297 0.73 -8.63 -4.63
C GLY A 297 0.26 -9.25 -3.31
N LEU A 298 -0.83 -8.72 -2.78
CA LEU A 298 -1.60 -9.37 -1.72
C LEU A 298 -2.35 -10.61 -2.25
N LEU A 299 -2.72 -10.58 -3.53
CA LEU A 299 -3.32 -11.69 -4.26
C LEU A 299 -2.33 -12.23 -5.29
N THR A 300 -2.26 -13.54 -5.44
CA THR A 300 -1.47 -14.19 -6.50
C THR A 300 -2.05 -13.90 -7.89
N LEU A 301 -1.36 -14.32 -8.96
CA LEU A 301 -1.86 -14.27 -10.35
C LEU A 301 -3.22 -14.96 -10.55
N HIS A 302 -3.56 -15.90 -9.68
CA HIS A 302 -4.85 -16.62 -9.70
C HIS A 302 -5.90 -16.01 -8.77
N GLY A 303 -5.59 -14.89 -8.09
CA GLY A 303 -6.46 -14.23 -7.13
C GLY A 303 -6.52 -14.93 -5.77
N ILE A 304 -5.55 -15.82 -5.45
CA ILE A 304 -5.47 -16.51 -4.17
C ILE A 304 -4.86 -15.56 -3.13
N PRO A 305 -5.50 -15.33 -1.97
CA PRO A 305 -4.97 -14.50 -0.90
C PRO A 305 -3.67 -15.06 -0.32
N LYS A 306 -2.67 -14.19 -0.17
CA LYS A 306 -1.45 -14.45 0.58
C LYS A 306 -1.65 -14.12 2.07
N PRO A 307 -0.74 -14.52 2.97
CA PRO A 307 -0.86 -14.23 4.40
C PRO A 307 -1.07 -12.73 4.72
N ALA A 308 -0.36 -11.83 4.02
CA ALA A 308 -0.50 -10.38 4.20
C ALA A 308 -1.93 -9.87 3.85
N TYR A 309 -2.59 -10.46 2.84
CA TYR A 309 -4.00 -10.16 2.53
C TYR A 309 -4.91 -10.41 3.73
N ARG A 310 -4.75 -11.57 4.36
CA ARG A 310 -5.57 -11.96 5.52
C ARG A 310 -5.27 -11.12 6.75
N THR A 311 -4.06 -10.59 6.87
CA THR A 311 -3.75 -9.60 7.90
C THR A 311 -4.48 -8.28 7.66
N PHE A 312 -4.56 -7.78 6.42
CA PHE A 312 -5.39 -6.60 6.12
C PHE A 312 -6.88 -6.84 6.41
N GLU A 313 -7.39 -8.05 6.18
CA GLU A 313 -8.75 -8.42 6.56
C GLU A 313 -8.95 -8.37 8.09
N LEU A 314 -7.99 -8.86 8.89
CA LEU A 314 -8.02 -8.71 10.34
C LEU A 314 -8.01 -7.25 10.77
N LEU A 315 -7.16 -6.42 10.15
CA LEU A 315 -7.05 -4.99 10.43
C LEU A 315 -8.33 -4.22 10.06
N HIS A 316 -8.98 -4.59 8.95
CA HIS A 316 -10.24 -3.97 8.53
C HIS A 316 -11.38 -4.23 9.52
N ASP A 317 -11.39 -5.38 10.18
CA ASP A 317 -12.39 -5.75 11.17
C ASP A 317 -12.22 -5.05 12.53
N LEU A 318 -11.06 -4.42 12.78
CA LEU A 318 -10.78 -3.71 14.02
C LEU A 318 -11.74 -2.53 14.21
N GLY A 319 -11.88 -2.10 15.46
CA GLY A 319 -12.62 -0.88 15.81
C GLY A 319 -11.79 0.39 15.61
N ASP A 320 -12.33 1.48 16.11
CA ASP A 320 -11.77 2.84 15.99
C ASP A 320 -11.18 3.40 17.30
N SER A 321 -11.32 2.68 18.39
CA SER A 321 -10.95 3.16 19.72
C SER A 321 -9.83 2.29 20.31
N GLN A 322 -8.60 2.78 20.24
CA GLN A 322 -7.43 2.10 20.82
C GLN A 322 -7.44 2.24 22.35
N LEU A 323 -7.24 1.13 23.05
CA LEU A 323 -7.12 1.07 24.48
C LEU A 323 -5.66 1.04 24.92
N LEU A 324 -5.41 1.46 26.17
CA LEU A 324 -4.07 1.43 26.71
C LEU A 324 -3.62 -0.02 26.95
N VAL A 325 -2.41 -0.32 26.50
CA VAL A 325 -1.71 -1.58 26.75
C VAL A 325 -0.45 -1.27 27.55
N ASP A 326 -0.20 -2.02 28.60
CA ASP A 326 1.03 -1.98 29.38
C ASP A 326 1.75 -3.32 29.26
N GLY A 327 3.03 -3.29 29.02
CA GLY A 327 3.90 -4.43 28.76
C GLY A 327 4.80 -4.20 27.56
N LEU A 328 6.00 -4.77 27.63
CA LEU A 328 7.00 -4.72 26.56
C LEU A 328 7.56 -6.10 26.31
N HIS A 329 7.73 -6.44 25.03
CA HIS A 329 8.42 -7.64 24.61
C HIS A 329 9.34 -7.33 23.42
N GLU A 330 10.39 -8.10 23.25
CA GLU A 330 11.38 -7.85 22.20
C GLU A 330 10.80 -8.02 20.78
N THR A 331 9.99 -9.06 20.61
CA THR A 331 9.44 -9.43 19.29
C THR A 331 7.92 -9.36 19.21
N VAL A 332 7.21 -9.28 20.35
CA VAL A 332 5.74 -9.29 20.37
C VAL A 332 5.17 -7.90 20.58
N ASP A 333 4.34 -7.48 19.63
CA ASP A 333 3.47 -6.31 19.75
C ASP A 333 2.08 -6.73 20.18
N CYS A 334 1.48 -5.94 21.08
CA CYS A 334 0.11 -6.08 21.50
C CYS A 334 -0.63 -4.75 21.31
N SER A 335 -1.73 -4.79 20.58
CA SER A 335 -2.65 -3.66 20.46
C SER A 335 -4.04 -4.10 20.89
N MET A 336 -4.76 -3.23 21.59
CA MET A 336 -6.12 -3.51 22.06
C MET A 336 -7.07 -2.47 21.49
N ILE A 337 -8.08 -2.91 20.77
CA ILE A 337 -8.99 -2.04 20.04
C ILE A 337 -10.44 -2.39 20.39
N LYS A 338 -11.24 -1.36 20.73
CA LYS A 338 -12.66 -1.48 21.03
C LYS A 338 -13.49 -1.18 19.81
N LYS A 339 -14.50 -2.03 19.59
CA LYS A 339 -15.56 -1.84 18.58
C LYS A 339 -16.91 -2.15 19.24
N ASP A 340 -17.76 -1.15 19.40
CA ASP A 340 -19.05 -1.29 20.05
C ASP A 340 -18.96 -1.98 21.43
N SER A 341 -19.54 -3.18 21.57
CA SER A 341 -19.50 -4.01 22.78
C SER A 341 -18.42 -5.09 22.75
N SER A 342 -17.50 -5.06 21.79
CA SER A 342 -16.39 -6.01 21.69
C SER A 342 -15.04 -5.33 21.87
N VAL A 343 -14.05 -6.11 22.26
CA VAL A 343 -12.63 -5.71 22.32
C VAL A 343 -11.83 -6.76 21.56
N THR A 344 -11.01 -6.30 20.62
CA THR A 344 -10.07 -7.15 19.91
C THR A 344 -8.64 -6.88 20.39
N VAL A 345 -7.97 -7.93 20.82
CA VAL A 345 -6.52 -7.93 21.08
C VAL A 345 -5.83 -8.43 19.84
N LEU A 346 -5.07 -7.54 19.20
CA LEU A 346 -4.20 -7.88 18.06
C LEU A 346 -2.80 -8.13 18.59
N LEU A 347 -2.30 -9.33 18.36
CA LEU A 347 -0.95 -9.77 18.71
C LEU A 347 -0.15 -10.00 17.42
N THR A 348 1.10 -9.57 17.43
CA THR A 348 2.04 -9.80 16.34
C THR A 348 3.38 -10.22 16.91
N ASN A 349 3.91 -11.37 16.51
CA ASN A 349 5.28 -11.78 16.83
C ASN A 349 6.14 -11.57 15.58
N HIS A 350 6.98 -10.55 15.59
CA HIS A 350 7.72 -10.09 14.41
C HIS A 350 9.14 -9.64 14.73
N THR A 351 10.05 -9.99 13.85
CA THR A 351 11.40 -9.40 13.75
C THR A 351 11.84 -9.36 12.30
N THR A 352 12.90 -8.62 12.01
CA THR A 352 13.50 -8.57 10.67
C THR A 352 14.28 -9.83 10.35
N PRO A 353 14.43 -10.22 9.08
CA PRO A 353 15.13 -11.43 8.68
C PRO A 353 16.56 -11.52 9.23
N GLY A 354 17.00 -12.70 9.55
CA GLY A 354 18.33 -12.95 10.12
C GLY A 354 18.44 -12.73 11.63
N HIS A 355 17.38 -12.23 12.29
CA HIS A 355 17.32 -12.13 13.74
C HIS A 355 16.58 -13.33 14.33
N SER A 356 16.96 -13.72 15.54
CA SER A 356 16.32 -14.83 16.24
C SER A 356 14.89 -14.47 16.62
N ILE A 357 13.95 -15.37 16.35
CA ILE A 357 12.55 -15.26 16.73
C ILE A 357 12.05 -16.65 17.10
N GLU A 358 11.36 -16.75 18.21
CA GLU A 358 10.82 -17.98 18.76
C GLU A 358 9.30 -17.90 18.89
N THR A 359 8.70 -19.06 19.16
CA THR A 359 7.29 -19.12 19.55
C THR A 359 7.14 -18.64 20.97
N GLU A 360 6.18 -17.71 21.21
CA GLU A 360 5.99 -17.07 22.50
C GLU A 360 4.70 -17.53 23.17
N GLU A 361 4.77 -17.81 24.48
CA GLU A 361 3.61 -18.05 25.36
C GLU A 361 3.17 -16.73 25.98
N ILE A 362 1.97 -16.26 25.62
CA ILE A 362 1.49 -14.94 25.97
C ILE A 362 0.32 -15.02 26.95
N GLU A 363 0.44 -14.30 28.05
CA GLU A 363 -0.67 -14.05 28.99
C GLU A 363 -1.09 -12.57 28.90
N ILE A 364 -2.37 -12.34 28.64
CA ILE A 364 -2.96 -11.01 28.57
C ILE A 364 -4.00 -10.88 29.69
N ARG A 365 -3.92 -9.78 30.41
CA ARG A 365 -4.86 -9.46 31.48
C ARG A 365 -5.65 -8.20 31.13
N LEU A 366 -6.96 -8.33 30.96
CA LEU A 366 -7.86 -7.19 30.76
C LEU A 366 -8.43 -6.78 32.10
N GLU A 367 -8.04 -5.59 32.56
CA GLU A 367 -8.55 -4.99 33.79
C GLU A 367 -9.83 -4.20 33.53
N ASN A 368 -10.67 -4.08 34.57
CA ASN A 368 -11.93 -3.33 34.51
C ASN A 368 -12.87 -3.79 33.37
N ALA A 369 -12.73 -5.02 32.92
CA ALA A 369 -13.56 -5.60 31.88
C ALA A 369 -14.86 -6.18 32.48
N GLY A 370 -15.96 -6.05 31.72
CA GLY A 370 -17.24 -6.70 32.06
C GLY A 370 -17.14 -8.22 31.92
N LYS A 371 -18.22 -8.92 32.25
CA LYS A 371 -18.28 -10.38 32.06
C LYS A 371 -18.34 -10.70 30.56
N PRO A 372 -17.39 -11.50 30.03
CA PRO A 372 -17.38 -11.88 28.62
C PRO A 372 -18.55 -12.82 28.31
N ILE A 373 -19.09 -12.72 27.11
CA ILE A 373 -20.09 -13.63 26.54
C ILE A 373 -19.35 -14.75 25.79
N GLU A 374 -18.42 -14.37 24.91
CA GLU A 374 -17.65 -15.27 24.07
C GLU A 374 -16.29 -14.65 23.78
N ALA A 375 -15.31 -15.48 23.53
CA ALA A 375 -14.03 -15.06 22.93
C ALA A 375 -13.65 -15.99 21.79
N ARG A 376 -13.15 -15.38 20.70
CA ARG A 376 -12.77 -16.06 19.46
C ARG A 376 -11.40 -15.59 19.03
N ILE A 377 -10.64 -16.47 18.39
CA ILE A 377 -9.33 -16.17 17.82
C ILE A 377 -9.31 -16.47 16.33
N ARG A 378 -8.70 -15.60 15.55
CA ARG A 378 -8.33 -15.80 14.14
C ARG A 378 -6.83 -15.59 14.00
N ARG A 379 -6.17 -16.42 13.22
CA ARG A 379 -4.72 -16.45 13.10
C ARG A 379 -4.26 -16.38 11.64
N VAL A 380 -3.07 -15.81 11.47
CA VAL A 380 -2.26 -15.89 10.25
C VAL A 380 -0.87 -16.30 10.67
N ASP A 381 -0.47 -17.50 10.34
CA ASP A 381 0.83 -18.08 10.67
C ASP A 381 1.13 -19.26 9.72
N ASP A 382 2.17 -20.05 9.98
CA ASP A 382 2.55 -21.19 9.14
C ASP A 382 1.43 -22.22 8.97
N GLU A 383 0.56 -22.38 9.98
CA GLU A 383 -0.52 -23.37 9.99
C GLU A 383 -1.87 -22.78 9.57
N HIS A 384 -2.06 -21.46 9.69
CA HIS A 384 -3.35 -20.81 9.53
C HIS A 384 -3.31 -19.73 8.46
N ALA A 385 -4.33 -19.75 7.56
CA ALA A 385 -4.50 -18.78 6.48
C ALA A 385 -3.28 -18.68 5.54
N ASN A 386 -2.59 -19.81 5.31
CA ASN A 386 -1.37 -19.93 4.53
C ASN A 386 -1.54 -20.89 3.34
N ALA A 387 -1.99 -20.34 2.22
CA ALA A 387 -2.18 -21.12 0.98
C ALA A 387 -0.86 -21.62 0.38
N LYS A 388 0.26 -20.89 0.58
CA LYS A 388 1.58 -21.29 0.07
C LYS A 388 2.01 -22.62 0.64
N ARG A 389 1.85 -22.83 1.93
CA ARG A 389 2.16 -24.12 2.57
C ARG A 389 1.42 -25.28 1.89
N VAL A 390 0.12 -25.13 1.64
CA VAL A 390 -0.66 -26.18 0.96
C VAL A 390 -0.19 -26.37 -0.48
N TRP A 391 0.19 -25.32 -1.19
CA TRP A 391 0.79 -25.41 -2.51
C TRP A 391 2.11 -26.21 -2.49
N GLU A 392 2.93 -26.01 -1.47
CA GLU A 392 4.18 -26.78 -1.26
C GLU A 392 3.89 -28.26 -1.00
N GLU A 393 2.90 -28.56 -0.14
CA GLU A 393 2.44 -29.94 0.12
C GLU A 393 1.85 -30.64 -1.15
N MET A 394 1.33 -29.85 -2.10
CA MET A 394 0.88 -30.35 -3.40
C MET A 394 2.03 -30.66 -4.37
N GLY A 395 3.28 -30.40 -3.98
CA GLY A 395 4.46 -30.57 -4.82
C GLY A 395 4.76 -29.39 -5.73
N GLN A 396 4.33 -28.20 -5.35
CA GLN A 396 4.63 -26.93 -6.02
C GLN A 396 4.25 -26.90 -7.52
N PRO A 397 3.00 -27.22 -7.90
CA PRO A 397 2.61 -27.21 -9.30
C PRO A 397 2.78 -25.82 -9.92
N GLU A 398 3.46 -25.77 -11.06
CA GLU A 398 3.71 -24.53 -11.80
C GLU A 398 2.42 -23.93 -12.36
N TYR A 399 1.52 -24.79 -12.85
CA TYR A 399 0.22 -24.39 -13.39
C TYR A 399 -0.90 -25.02 -12.58
N LEU A 400 -1.78 -24.19 -12.05
CA LEU A 400 -2.90 -24.63 -11.21
C LEU A 400 -4.11 -25.02 -12.05
N SER A 401 -4.71 -26.19 -11.76
CA SER A 401 -6.05 -26.48 -12.23
C SER A 401 -7.10 -25.66 -11.46
N PRO A 402 -8.35 -25.52 -11.95
CA PRO A 402 -9.42 -24.86 -11.19
C PRO A 402 -9.64 -25.47 -9.78
N LYS A 403 -9.46 -26.77 -9.63
CA LYS A 403 -9.57 -27.45 -8.32
C LYS A 403 -8.40 -27.12 -7.38
N ASP A 404 -7.20 -26.93 -7.93
CA ASP A 404 -6.05 -26.50 -7.14
C ASP A 404 -6.28 -25.07 -6.63
N VAL A 405 -6.82 -24.19 -7.48
CA VAL A 405 -7.17 -22.83 -7.08
C VAL A 405 -8.20 -22.83 -5.96
N GLU A 406 -9.29 -23.62 -6.09
CA GLU A 406 -10.31 -23.76 -5.03
C GLU A 406 -9.71 -24.26 -3.72
N ARG A 407 -8.84 -25.27 -3.77
CA ARG A 407 -8.15 -25.81 -2.58
C ARG A 407 -7.26 -24.78 -1.90
N LEU A 408 -6.52 -24.01 -2.68
CA LEU A 408 -5.63 -22.98 -2.15
C LEU A 408 -6.42 -21.77 -1.63
N GLU A 409 -7.51 -21.42 -2.28
CA GLU A 409 -8.44 -20.38 -1.79
C GLU A 409 -9.03 -20.80 -0.42
N GLU A 410 -9.45 -22.06 -0.26
CA GLU A 410 -9.94 -22.59 1.02
C GLU A 410 -8.85 -22.56 2.09
N ALA A 411 -7.62 -22.94 1.76
CA ALA A 411 -6.48 -22.93 2.68
C ALA A 411 -6.07 -21.52 3.13
N SER A 412 -6.39 -20.52 2.34
CA SER A 412 -6.11 -19.11 2.67
C SER A 412 -7.12 -18.50 3.65
N GLN A 413 -8.23 -19.15 3.96
CA GLN A 413 -9.33 -18.54 4.73
C GLN A 413 -8.97 -18.32 6.21
N LEU A 414 -9.44 -17.19 6.76
CA LEU A 414 -9.39 -16.95 8.20
C LEU A 414 -10.41 -17.82 8.93
N VAL A 415 -9.92 -18.78 9.70
CA VAL A 415 -10.77 -19.64 10.52
C VAL A 415 -10.97 -19.00 11.89
N SER A 416 -12.21 -18.89 12.34
CA SER A 416 -12.56 -18.40 13.68
C SER A 416 -12.68 -19.58 14.63
N GLU A 417 -11.83 -19.62 15.67
CA GLU A 417 -11.82 -20.65 16.69
C GLU A 417 -12.22 -20.08 18.03
N LYS A 418 -12.73 -20.94 18.91
CA LYS A 418 -13.08 -20.53 20.27
C LYS A 418 -11.83 -20.30 21.11
N GLN A 419 -11.76 -19.15 21.77
CA GLN A 419 -10.68 -18.81 22.71
C GLN A 419 -11.18 -18.99 24.15
N SER A 420 -10.39 -19.68 24.96
CA SER A 420 -10.68 -19.82 26.41
C SER A 420 -10.30 -18.53 27.12
N VAL A 421 -11.15 -18.14 28.06
CA VAL A 421 -10.95 -16.99 28.95
C VAL A 421 -11.19 -17.40 30.39
N GLU A 422 -10.38 -16.90 31.31
CA GLU A 422 -10.52 -17.09 32.75
C GLU A 422 -10.86 -15.77 33.43
N SER A 423 -11.69 -15.81 34.48
CA SER A 423 -11.92 -14.64 35.32
C SER A 423 -11.13 -14.83 36.62
N ILE A 424 -10.15 -13.97 36.86
CA ILE A 424 -9.29 -14.00 38.05
C ILE A 424 -9.30 -12.61 38.68
N ASP A 425 -9.71 -12.51 39.95
CA ASP A 425 -9.72 -11.26 40.73
C ASP A 425 -10.40 -10.07 40.03
N GLY A 426 -11.48 -10.34 39.27
CA GLY A 426 -12.23 -9.30 38.55
C GLY A 426 -11.61 -8.89 37.21
N SER A 427 -10.50 -9.50 36.81
CA SER A 427 -9.88 -9.34 35.49
C SER A 427 -10.19 -10.54 34.59
N ILE A 428 -10.13 -10.33 33.30
CA ILE A 428 -10.17 -11.40 32.29
C ILE A 428 -8.72 -11.75 31.91
N VAL A 429 -8.40 -13.04 32.02
CA VAL A 429 -7.07 -13.57 31.64
C VAL A 429 -7.22 -14.44 30.41
N LEU A 430 -6.39 -14.15 29.40
CA LEU A 430 -6.24 -14.88 28.16
C LEU A 430 -4.84 -15.48 28.10
N LYS A 431 -4.74 -16.73 27.64
CA LYS A 431 -3.46 -17.36 27.34
C LYS A 431 -3.48 -17.88 25.91
N THR A 432 -2.43 -17.61 25.19
CA THR A 432 -2.28 -18.07 23.81
C THR A 432 -0.81 -18.26 23.47
N THR A 433 -0.56 -19.13 22.49
CA THR A 433 0.76 -19.34 21.91
C THR A 433 0.80 -18.57 20.59
N LEU A 434 1.87 -17.81 20.34
CA LEU A 434 2.06 -17.04 19.13
C LEU A 434 3.35 -17.48 18.43
N PRO A 435 3.26 -18.19 17.30
CA PRO A 435 4.44 -18.63 16.56
C PRO A 435 5.31 -17.47 16.06
N ALA A 436 6.53 -17.76 15.67
CA ALA A 436 7.38 -16.85 14.92
C ALA A 436 6.61 -16.30 13.70
N HIS A 437 6.67 -14.99 13.48
CA HIS A 437 5.95 -14.28 12.42
C HIS A 437 4.43 -14.50 12.41
N GLY A 438 3.86 -14.92 13.55
CA GLY A 438 2.42 -15.10 13.69
C GLY A 438 1.68 -13.79 13.98
N VAL A 439 0.45 -13.68 13.45
CA VAL A 439 -0.52 -12.65 13.77
C VAL A 439 -1.78 -13.31 14.36
N ALA A 440 -2.28 -12.81 15.48
CA ALA A 440 -3.50 -13.31 16.10
C ALA A 440 -4.43 -12.17 16.50
N ALA A 441 -5.69 -12.25 16.10
CA ALA A 441 -6.75 -11.35 16.54
C ALA A 441 -7.71 -12.10 17.46
N ILE A 442 -7.70 -11.75 18.76
CA ILE A 442 -8.59 -12.32 19.77
C ILE A 442 -9.71 -11.33 20.06
N THR A 443 -10.92 -11.65 19.62
CA THR A 443 -12.09 -10.81 19.84
C THR A 443 -12.92 -11.34 21.01
N ILE A 444 -13.22 -10.47 21.95
CA ILE A 444 -14.00 -10.75 23.16
C ILE A 444 -15.28 -9.93 23.10
N ASP A 445 -16.41 -10.60 23.11
CA ASP A 445 -17.73 -9.97 23.11
C ASP A 445 -18.25 -9.80 24.55
N PHE A 446 -18.76 -8.62 24.83
CA PHE A 446 -19.38 -8.26 26.12
C PHE A 446 -20.87 -7.98 25.97
N LYS A 447 -21.60 -8.00 27.07
CA LYS A 447 -23.01 -7.52 27.07
C LYS A 447 -23.01 -6.04 26.76
N ALA A 448 -23.86 -5.62 25.82
CA ALA A 448 -24.15 -4.21 25.65
C ALA A 448 -24.61 -3.60 26.97
N GLN A 449 -24.00 -2.51 27.37
CA GLN A 449 -24.36 -1.75 28.56
C GLN A 449 -25.60 -0.92 28.31
#